data_c816a1ece0b3ad8334d824cf5aa21242
#
_entry.id   c816a1ece0b3ad8334d824cf5aa21242
#
_cell.length_a   1.000
_cell.length_b   1.000
_cell.length_c   1.000
_cell.angle_alpha   90.00
_cell.angle_beta   90.00
_cell.angle_gamma   90.00
#
_symmetry.space_group_name_H-M   'P 1'
#
loop_
_entity.id
_entity.type
_entity.pdbx_description
1 polymer ?
#
loop_
_entity_poly.entity_id
_entity_poly.type
_entity_poly.pdbx_seq_one_letter_code
_entity_poly.pdbx_strand_id
1 'polypeptide(L)' 'MPIIMIEGPPRDIETKRKLVTQFTKLFKEIYGYPEDFTHISIIIRENNPENVGANGELLIDRFKK' A
#
# COMPACT_ATOMS: atom_id res chain seq x y z
N MET A 1 9.78 -16.10 2.73
CA MET A 1 9.98 -14.69 2.32
C MET A 1 8.68 -13.92 2.44
N PRO A 2 8.56 -13.00 3.40
CA PRO A 2 7.28 -12.30 3.58
C PRO A 2 6.98 -11.32 2.45
N ILE A 3 5.72 -11.25 2.08
CA ILE A 3 5.24 -10.33 1.06
C ILE A 3 4.06 -9.56 1.64
N ILE A 4 4.12 -8.23 1.54
CA ILE A 4 3.02 -7.37 1.93
C ILE A 4 2.42 -6.79 0.65
N MET A 5 1.11 -6.91 0.50
CA MET A 5 0.42 -6.34 -0.66
C MET A 5 -0.46 -5.19 -0.21
N ILE A 6 -0.30 -4.05 -0.85
CA ILE A 6 -1.07 -2.85 -0.56
C ILE A 6 -1.86 -2.47 -1.81
N GLU A 7 -3.16 -2.26 -1.66
CA GLU A 7 -3.98 -1.77 -2.75
C GLU A 7 -4.61 -0.44 -2.35
N GLY A 8 -4.57 0.51 -3.24
CA GLY A 8 -5.11 1.82 -2.95
C GLY A 8 -5.11 2.73 -4.18
N PRO A 9 -5.49 3.98 -4.00
CA PRO A 9 -5.50 4.93 -5.12
C PRO A 9 -4.07 5.29 -5.53
N PRO A 10 -3.91 5.79 -6.78
CA PRO A 10 -2.58 6.22 -7.24
C PRO A 10 -2.00 7.33 -6.37
N ARG A 11 -0.71 7.28 -6.14
CA ARG A 11 0.02 8.29 -5.37
C ARG A 11 1.36 8.55 -6.04
N ASP A 12 1.99 9.65 -5.67
CA ASP A 12 3.30 10.01 -6.20
C ASP A 12 4.39 9.08 -5.66
N ILE A 13 5.57 9.17 -6.28
CA ILE A 13 6.67 8.27 -5.93
C ILE A 13 7.18 8.49 -4.51
N GLU A 14 7.15 9.72 -4.01
CA GLU A 14 7.62 10.00 -2.66
C GLU A 14 6.72 9.37 -1.59
N THR A 15 5.42 9.41 -1.82
CA THR A 15 4.47 8.73 -0.93
C THR A 15 4.72 7.24 -0.91
N LYS A 16 4.98 6.65 -2.07
CA LYS A 16 5.27 5.21 -2.18
C LYS A 16 6.57 4.85 -1.47
N ARG A 17 7.59 5.71 -1.56
CA ARG A 17 8.84 5.47 -0.83
C ARG A 17 8.62 5.44 0.67
N LYS A 18 7.81 6.36 1.18
CA LYS A 18 7.46 6.38 2.60
C LYS A 18 6.70 5.13 3.02
N LEU A 19 5.74 4.71 2.20
CA LEU A 19 4.99 3.49 2.46
C LEU A 19 5.92 2.30 2.61
N VAL A 20 6.79 2.08 1.65
CA VAL A 20 7.71 0.94 1.66
C VAL A 20 8.64 1.01 2.85
N THR A 21 9.22 2.18 3.12
CA THR A 21 10.16 2.34 4.23
C THR A 21 9.50 2.09 5.58
N GLN A 22 8.36 2.71 5.80
CA GLN A 22 7.71 2.66 7.11
C GLN A 22 7.04 1.31 7.37
N PHE A 23 6.38 0.75 6.37
CA PHE A 23 5.76 -0.57 6.54
C PHE A 23 6.79 -1.67 6.72
N THR A 24 7.92 -1.59 6.02
CA THR A 24 8.99 -2.56 6.20
C THR A 24 9.51 -2.51 7.64
N LYS A 25 9.76 -1.31 8.15
CA LYS A 25 10.24 -1.14 9.52
C LYS A 25 9.25 -1.69 10.54
N LEU A 26 8.00 -1.33 10.41
CA LEU A 26 6.96 -1.77 11.33
C LEU A 26 6.80 -3.29 11.30
N PHE A 27 6.82 -3.87 10.11
CA PHE A 27 6.69 -5.32 9.95
C PHE A 27 7.81 -6.06 10.64
N LYS A 28 9.06 -5.57 10.50
CA LYS A 28 10.20 -6.17 11.18
C LYS A 28 10.03 -6.15 12.70
N GLU A 29 9.57 -5.01 13.22
CA GLU A 29 9.37 -4.85 14.66
C GLU A 29 8.34 -5.83 15.20
N ILE A 30 7.20 -5.94 14.52
CA ILE A 30 6.10 -6.78 14.99
C ILE A 30 6.44 -8.26 14.88
N TYR A 31 7.08 -8.66 13.79
CA TYR A 31 7.43 -10.06 13.57
C TYR A 31 8.73 -10.49 14.25
N GLY A 32 9.47 -9.53 14.83
CA GLY A 32 10.71 -9.85 15.51
C GLY A 32 11.87 -10.17 14.59
N TYR A 33 11.86 -9.65 13.36
CA TYR A 33 12.99 -9.81 12.46
C TYR A 33 14.12 -8.85 12.84
N PRO A 34 15.39 -9.24 12.63
CA PRO A 34 16.49 -8.32 12.86
C PRO A 34 16.46 -7.15 11.88
N GLU A 35 17.03 -6.02 12.28
CA GLU A 35 17.02 -4.81 11.47
C GLU A 35 17.70 -4.97 10.11
N ASP A 36 18.70 -5.83 10.03
CA ASP A 36 19.42 -6.08 8.78
C ASP A 36 18.74 -7.13 7.89
N PHE A 37 17.58 -7.61 8.27
CA PHE A 37 16.81 -8.54 7.43
C PHE A 37 16.33 -7.83 6.17
N THR A 38 16.64 -8.41 5.00
CA THR A 38 16.40 -7.74 3.71
C THR A 38 15.45 -8.47 2.79
N HIS A 39 14.72 -9.47 3.28
CA HIS A 39 13.88 -10.32 2.43
C HIS A 39 12.39 -10.04 2.54
N ILE A 40 12.03 -8.79 2.87
CA ILE A 40 10.62 -8.37 2.90
C ILE A 40 10.31 -7.64 1.60
N SER A 41 9.28 -8.10 0.89
CA SER A 41 8.82 -7.46 -0.33
C SER A 41 7.49 -6.77 -0.10
N ILE A 42 7.32 -5.60 -0.68
CA ILE A 42 6.05 -4.87 -0.66
C ILE A 42 5.62 -4.62 -2.09
N ILE A 43 4.41 -5.05 -2.41
CA ILE A 43 3.83 -4.84 -3.73
C ILE A 43 2.69 -3.82 -3.58
N ILE A 44 2.77 -2.74 -4.35
CA ILE A 44 1.75 -1.70 -4.34
C ILE A 44 0.95 -1.82 -5.63
N ARG A 45 -0.35 -2.03 -5.50
CA ARG A 45 -1.28 -2.02 -6.63
C ARG A 45 -2.12 -0.76 -6.55
N GLU A 46 -2.09 0.00 -7.63
CA GLU A 46 -2.86 1.23 -7.71
C GLU A 46 -4.15 0.97 -8.46
N ASN A 47 -5.26 1.34 -7.84
CA ASN A 47 -6.57 1.22 -8.45
C ASN A 47 -7.13 2.62 -8.67
N ASN A 48 -7.35 2.97 -9.94
CA ASN A 48 -7.98 4.23 -10.27
C ASN A 48 -9.41 4.24 -9.72
N PRO A 49 -9.86 5.31 -9.06
CA PRO A 49 -11.24 5.40 -8.56
C PRO A 49 -12.32 5.15 -9.61
N GLU A 50 -12.01 5.33 -10.89
CA GLU A 50 -12.92 4.97 -11.98
C GLU A 50 -13.11 3.46 -12.10
N ASN A 51 -12.22 2.66 -11.53
CA ASN A 51 -12.25 1.21 -11.62
C ASN A 51 -12.63 0.53 -10.31
N VAL A 52 -13.06 1.30 -9.32
CA VAL A 52 -13.42 0.75 -8.01
C VAL A 52 -14.85 1.17 -7.67
N GLY A 53 -15.67 0.17 -7.37
CA GLY A 53 -17.05 0.41 -6.95
C GLY A 53 -17.27 -0.03 -5.51
N ALA A 54 -18.16 0.67 -4.82
CA ALA A 54 -18.59 0.31 -3.48
C ALA A 54 -20.04 0.72 -3.31
N ASN A 55 -20.83 -0.20 -2.77
CA ASN A 55 -22.27 0.04 -2.54
C ASN A 55 -23.03 0.49 -3.78
N GLY A 56 -22.64 -0.05 -4.94
CA GLY A 56 -23.34 0.24 -6.20
C GLY A 56 -22.94 1.53 -6.88
N GLU A 57 -21.88 2.20 -6.43
CA GLU A 57 -21.42 3.41 -7.09
C GLU A 57 -19.90 3.41 -7.23
N LEU A 58 -19.41 4.11 -8.25
CA LEU A 58 -17.97 4.25 -8.44
C LEU A 58 -17.39 5.23 -7.43
N LEU A 59 -16.17 4.96 -6.97
CA LEU A 59 -15.52 5.85 -6.01
C LEU A 59 -15.31 7.25 -6.56
N ILE A 60 -15.05 7.37 -7.87
CA ILE A 60 -14.85 8.69 -8.47
C ILE A 60 -16.10 9.56 -8.32
N ASP A 61 -17.29 8.96 -8.31
CA ASP A 61 -18.53 9.72 -8.14
C ASP A 61 -18.71 10.23 -6.72
N ARG A 62 -18.16 9.52 -5.74
CA ARG A 62 -18.18 9.98 -4.34
C ARG A 62 -17.32 11.20 -4.12
N PHE A 63 -16.19 11.28 -4.83
CA PHE A 63 -15.26 12.38 -4.66
C PHE A 63 -15.73 13.69 -5.29
N LYS A 64 -16.80 13.64 -6.07
CA LYS A 64 -17.37 14.82 -6.71
C LYS A 64 -18.36 15.59 -5.82
N LYS A 65 -18.64 15.08 -4.68
CA LYS A 65 -19.60 15.73 -3.75
C LYS A 65 -18.96 16.86 -2.96
#